data_cbcf6171062cf54b43f0b8f12b544454
#
_entry.id   cbcf6171062cf54b43f0b8f12b544454
#
_cell.length_a   1.000
_cell.length_b   1.000
_cell.length_c   1.000
_cell.angle_alpha   90.00
_cell.angle_beta   90.00
_cell.angle_gamma   90.00
#
_symmetry.space_group_name_H-M   'P 1'
#
loop_
_entity.id
_entity.type
_entity.pdbx_description
1 polymer ?
#
loop_
_entity_poly.entity_id
_entity_poly.type
_entity_poly.pdbx_seq_one_letter_code
_entity_poly.pdbx_strand_id
1 'polypeptide(L)'
;MATNDFIPFATGNNANVTSQADWIALPAVSSGFVSGKASSAQVNKALRQGTFVTSALAKFISNALNADVKDNGDSAGFVEQLTQAVSGRLIAVQVFKSSGTYVPTPGARKIYIRLWGGGGGGGSSVASSTSAGSGSSGGSGGVYGEAFIDVTGNLPVTVGAGGAGGTSNGYGQNGGESSVGSTVRVSGGNYGKSATTGNPADGANGATTSTGCLWTVPSSPSAASYPIGGLSSAFFGTGGSGSFGSSLSAISVAVGFSGLFPGGGGGGAGSYTSTGGSYQNGGKGADGLVIIEEYA
;
A
#
# COMPACT_ATOMS: atom_id res chain seq x y z
N MET A 1 5.03 -31.84 -17.69
CA MET A 1 4.10 -30.90 -18.36
C MET A 1 2.70 -31.37 -18.00
N ALA A 2 1.86 -30.49 -17.48
CA ALA A 2 0.50 -30.86 -17.11
C ALA A 2 -0.32 -31.32 -18.32
N THR A 3 -1.23 -32.26 -18.13
CA THR A 3 -2.08 -32.87 -19.18
C THR A 3 -3.50 -32.31 -19.10
N ASN A 4 -4.20 -32.40 -20.22
CA ASN A 4 -5.62 -32.03 -20.34
C ASN A 4 -6.35 -33.09 -21.12
N ASP A 5 -7.30 -33.77 -20.49
CA ASP A 5 -8.10 -34.84 -21.09
C ASP A 5 -9.22 -34.33 -22.03
N PHE A 6 -9.61 -33.04 -21.87
CA PHE A 6 -10.65 -32.43 -22.70
C PHE A 6 -10.11 -32.04 -24.07
N ILE A 7 -10.41 -32.85 -25.08
CA ILE A 7 -9.95 -32.66 -26.45
C ILE A 7 -11.08 -32.08 -27.31
N PRO A 8 -10.82 -31.06 -28.15
CA PRO A 8 -11.85 -30.48 -29.00
C PRO A 8 -12.18 -31.45 -30.16
N PHE A 9 -13.48 -31.68 -30.41
CA PHE A 9 -13.98 -32.58 -31.43
C PHE A 9 -14.07 -31.89 -32.77
N ALA A 10 -13.78 -32.63 -33.86
CA ALA A 10 -13.95 -32.23 -35.27
C ALA A 10 -13.29 -30.89 -35.64
N THR A 11 -12.03 -30.68 -35.21
CA THR A 11 -11.25 -29.46 -35.48
C THR A 11 -10.30 -29.54 -36.66
N GLY A 12 -10.16 -30.71 -37.31
CA GLY A 12 -9.31 -30.88 -38.50
C GLY A 12 -9.79 -30.07 -39.71
N ASN A 13 -8.85 -29.70 -40.61
CA ASN A 13 -9.13 -28.87 -41.80
C ASN A 13 -10.24 -29.42 -42.71
N ASN A 14 -10.39 -30.74 -42.77
CA ASN A 14 -11.40 -31.41 -43.58
C ASN A 14 -12.50 -32.07 -42.76
N ALA A 15 -12.73 -31.61 -41.52
CA ALA A 15 -13.77 -32.16 -40.67
C ALA A 15 -15.16 -31.94 -41.31
N ASN A 16 -15.99 -33.00 -41.27
CA ASN A 16 -17.36 -32.94 -41.75
C ASN A 16 -18.23 -32.12 -40.77
N VAL A 17 -18.24 -30.81 -40.95
CA VAL A 17 -18.93 -29.86 -40.08
C VAL A 17 -19.66 -28.81 -40.89
N THR A 18 -20.92 -28.55 -40.60
CA THR A 18 -21.72 -27.48 -41.19
C THR A 18 -21.02 -26.13 -41.12
N SER A 19 -21.05 -25.33 -42.18
CA SER A 19 -20.49 -23.99 -42.21
C SER A 19 -21.14 -23.08 -41.15
N GLN A 20 -20.48 -22.00 -40.78
CA GLN A 20 -21.05 -21.05 -39.79
C GLN A 20 -22.30 -20.36 -40.33
N ALA A 21 -22.33 -20.03 -41.63
CA ALA A 21 -23.49 -19.40 -42.30
C ALA A 21 -24.72 -20.34 -42.31
N ASP A 22 -24.50 -21.60 -42.72
CA ASP A 22 -25.59 -22.60 -42.77
C ASP A 22 -26.07 -22.95 -41.35
N TRP A 23 -25.17 -22.98 -40.38
CA TRP A 23 -25.52 -23.23 -38.96
C TRP A 23 -26.44 -22.16 -38.41
N ILE A 24 -26.15 -20.86 -38.65
CA ILE A 24 -26.98 -19.73 -38.18
C ILE A 24 -28.37 -19.80 -38.85
N ALA A 25 -28.42 -20.17 -40.11
CA ALA A 25 -29.67 -20.27 -40.88
C ALA A 25 -30.50 -21.52 -40.56
N LEU A 26 -29.95 -22.47 -39.78
CA LEU A 26 -30.63 -23.74 -39.51
C LEU A 26 -31.73 -23.58 -38.44
N PRO A 27 -33.00 -23.87 -38.73
CA PRO A 27 -34.09 -23.77 -37.74
C PRO A 27 -33.85 -24.58 -36.48
N ALA A 28 -33.14 -25.70 -36.56
CA ALA A 28 -32.81 -26.56 -35.45
C ALA A 28 -31.93 -25.88 -34.37
N VAL A 29 -31.25 -24.76 -34.68
CA VAL A 29 -30.48 -24.00 -33.68
C VAL A 29 -31.40 -23.44 -32.59
N SER A 30 -32.62 -23.06 -32.95
CA SER A 30 -33.62 -22.56 -31.98
C SER A 30 -34.61 -23.63 -31.49
N SER A 31 -34.97 -24.59 -32.34
CA SER A 31 -36.02 -25.57 -32.05
C SER A 31 -35.51 -26.94 -31.61
N GLY A 32 -34.19 -27.20 -31.73
CA GLY A 32 -33.61 -28.55 -31.57
C GLY A 32 -33.80 -29.45 -32.79
N PHE A 33 -33.10 -30.59 -32.80
CA PHE A 33 -33.26 -31.62 -33.84
C PHE A 33 -34.52 -32.42 -33.62
N VAL A 34 -35.26 -32.70 -34.70
CA VAL A 34 -36.40 -33.58 -34.69
C VAL A 34 -36.01 -34.99 -35.18
N SER A 35 -36.82 -36.00 -34.82
CA SER A 35 -36.55 -37.40 -35.14
C SER A 35 -36.24 -37.62 -36.61
N GLY A 36 -35.16 -38.34 -36.91
CA GLY A 36 -34.73 -38.75 -38.25
C GLY A 36 -34.16 -37.64 -39.16
N LYS A 37 -33.92 -36.43 -38.68
CA LYS A 37 -33.58 -35.27 -39.52
C LYS A 37 -32.27 -34.53 -39.17
N ALA A 38 -31.39 -35.08 -38.34
CA ALA A 38 -30.06 -34.48 -38.12
C ALA A 38 -29.01 -35.10 -39.05
N SER A 39 -28.32 -34.28 -39.85
CA SER A 39 -27.15 -34.74 -40.59
C SER A 39 -25.92 -34.84 -39.69
N SER A 40 -24.99 -35.75 -40.04
CA SER A 40 -23.74 -35.89 -39.27
C SER A 40 -22.95 -34.58 -39.19
N ALA A 41 -22.95 -33.75 -40.24
CA ALA A 41 -22.29 -32.44 -40.24
C ALA A 41 -22.92 -31.47 -39.26
N GLN A 42 -24.23 -31.48 -39.07
CA GLN A 42 -24.94 -30.64 -38.12
C GLN A 42 -24.68 -31.08 -36.67
N VAL A 43 -24.69 -32.38 -36.39
CA VAL A 43 -24.36 -32.96 -35.07
C VAL A 43 -22.90 -32.65 -34.72
N ASN A 44 -22.00 -32.86 -35.70
CA ASN A 44 -20.58 -32.54 -35.52
C ASN A 44 -20.35 -31.04 -35.20
N LYS A 45 -21.16 -30.14 -35.80
CA LYS A 45 -21.10 -28.69 -35.49
C LYS A 45 -21.47 -28.41 -34.03
N ALA A 46 -22.58 -28.99 -33.56
CA ALA A 46 -23.01 -28.80 -32.16
C ALA A 46 -21.96 -29.32 -31.16
N LEU A 47 -21.49 -30.58 -31.39
CA LEU A 47 -20.45 -31.18 -30.53
C LEU A 47 -19.15 -30.38 -30.55
N ARG A 48 -18.71 -29.89 -31.74
CA ARG A 48 -17.50 -29.07 -31.86
C ARG A 48 -17.60 -27.80 -31.04
N GLN A 49 -18.73 -27.08 -31.10
CA GLN A 49 -18.90 -25.84 -30.34
C GLN A 49 -18.77 -26.07 -28.81
N GLY A 50 -19.45 -27.11 -28.31
CA GLY A 50 -19.38 -27.47 -26.89
C GLY A 50 -17.97 -27.91 -26.47
N THR A 51 -17.39 -28.86 -27.18
CA THR A 51 -16.07 -29.43 -26.85
C THR A 51 -14.92 -28.44 -27.06
N PHE A 52 -15.04 -27.51 -28.02
CA PHE A 52 -14.04 -26.46 -28.23
C PHE A 52 -13.91 -25.54 -27.03
N VAL A 53 -15.05 -25.05 -26.52
CA VAL A 53 -15.06 -24.17 -25.34
C VAL A 53 -14.57 -24.91 -24.09
N THR A 54 -15.04 -26.15 -23.88
CA THR A 54 -14.64 -26.99 -22.74
C THR A 54 -13.13 -27.26 -22.76
N SER A 55 -12.60 -27.65 -23.94
CA SER A 55 -11.15 -27.89 -24.10
C SER A 55 -10.31 -26.63 -23.87
N ALA A 56 -10.77 -25.47 -24.37
CA ALA A 56 -10.08 -24.20 -24.16
C ALA A 56 -10.05 -23.81 -22.69
N LEU A 57 -11.17 -24.00 -21.97
CA LEU A 57 -11.26 -23.74 -20.53
C LEU A 57 -10.36 -24.67 -19.72
N ALA A 58 -10.41 -25.98 -19.98
CA ALA A 58 -9.55 -26.94 -19.33
C ALA A 58 -8.05 -26.69 -19.61
N LYS A 59 -7.69 -26.28 -20.83
CA LYS A 59 -6.33 -25.86 -21.16
C LYS A 59 -5.89 -24.60 -20.40
N PHE A 60 -6.79 -23.63 -20.25
CA PHE A 60 -6.52 -22.44 -19.43
C PHE A 60 -6.21 -22.83 -17.99
N ILE A 61 -7.06 -23.69 -17.38
CA ILE A 61 -6.84 -24.17 -16.01
C ILE A 61 -5.50 -24.91 -15.89
N SER A 62 -5.24 -25.87 -16.79
CA SER A 62 -3.99 -26.65 -16.79
C SER A 62 -2.75 -25.77 -16.90
N ASN A 63 -2.78 -24.75 -17.76
CA ASN A 63 -1.68 -23.81 -17.92
C ASN A 63 -1.50 -22.90 -16.70
N ALA A 64 -2.61 -22.39 -16.13
CA ALA A 64 -2.57 -21.48 -15.00
C ALA A 64 -2.05 -22.16 -13.72
N LEU A 65 -2.46 -23.42 -13.49
CA LEU A 65 -2.11 -24.16 -12.27
C LEU A 65 -0.90 -25.10 -12.44
N ASN A 66 -0.42 -25.33 -13.66
CA ASN A 66 0.52 -26.39 -14.02
C ASN A 66 0.09 -27.76 -13.46
N ALA A 67 -1.20 -28.06 -13.51
CA ALA A 67 -1.84 -29.27 -12.97
C ALA A 67 -2.66 -29.99 -14.05
N ASP A 68 -2.81 -31.30 -13.90
CA ASP A 68 -3.65 -32.12 -14.78
C ASP A 68 -5.12 -31.75 -14.62
N VAL A 69 -5.85 -31.65 -15.75
CA VAL A 69 -7.30 -31.50 -15.79
C VAL A 69 -7.88 -32.77 -16.41
N LYS A 70 -8.57 -33.55 -15.60
CA LYS A 70 -9.03 -34.92 -15.97
C LYS A 70 -10.52 -34.95 -16.26
N ASP A 71 -10.90 -35.73 -17.26
CA ASP A 71 -12.30 -36.10 -17.55
C ASP A 71 -12.70 -37.35 -16.75
N ASN A 72 -12.95 -37.16 -15.47
CA ASN A 72 -13.28 -38.23 -14.52
C ASN A 72 -14.67 -38.10 -13.89
N GLY A 73 -15.48 -37.13 -14.38
CA GLY A 73 -16.81 -36.85 -13.83
C GLY A 73 -16.83 -36.05 -12.53
N ASP A 74 -15.66 -35.67 -11.98
CA ASP A 74 -15.55 -34.80 -10.79
C ASP A 74 -15.76 -33.34 -11.13
N SER A 75 -17.03 -32.91 -11.19
CA SER A 75 -17.38 -31.52 -11.46
C SER A 75 -16.97 -30.57 -10.31
N ALA A 76 -16.94 -31.06 -9.06
CA ALA A 76 -16.54 -30.24 -7.91
C ALA A 76 -15.04 -29.90 -7.97
N GLY A 77 -14.20 -30.89 -8.24
CA GLY A 77 -12.76 -30.69 -8.45
C GLY A 77 -12.45 -29.80 -9.64
N PHE A 78 -13.21 -29.90 -10.74
CA PHE A 78 -13.07 -29.00 -11.89
C PHE A 78 -13.38 -27.54 -11.52
N VAL A 79 -14.48 -27.28 -10.78
CA VAL A 79 -14.85 -25.95 -10.29
C VAL A 79 -13.79 -25.39 -9.34
N GLU A 80 -13.23 -26.23 -8.46
CA GLU A 80 -12.14 -25.82 -7.57
C GLU A 80 -10.91 -25.40 -8.34
N GLN A 81 -10.46 -26.21 -9.31
CA GLN A 81 -9.33 -25.87 -10.18
C GLN A 81 -9.59 -24.59 -10.99
N LEU A 82 -10.80 -24.39 -11.52
CA LEU A 82 -11.16 -23.15 -12.21
C LEU A 82 -11.07 -21.94 -11.25
N THR A 83 -11.59 -22.07 -10.05
CA THR A 83 -11.51 -21.03 -9.02
C THR A 83 -10.06 -20.67 -8.72
N GLN A 84 -9.20 -21.66 -8.53
CA GLN A 84 -7.76 -21.45 -8.30
C GLN A 84 -7.07 -20.79 -9.50
N ALA A 85 -7.42 -21.22 -10.72
CA ALA A 85 -6.83 -20.67 -11.96
C ALA A 85 -7.13 -19.18 -12.19
N VAL A 86 -8.26 -18.68 -11.69
CA VAL A 86 -8.65 -17.27 -11.79
C VAL A 86 -8.34 -16.47 -10.52
N SER A 87 -7.84 -17.10 -9.45
CA SER A 87 -7.48 -16.43 -8.21
C SER A 87 -6.15 -15.64 -8.35
N GLY A 88 -5.92 -14.70 -7.44
CA GLY A 88 -4.73 -13.83 -7.46
C GLY A 88 -4.86 -12.63 -8.41
N ARG A 89 -6.00 -12.43 -9.05
CA ARG A 89 -6.25 -11.25 -9.89
C ARG A 89 -6.57 -10.04 -9.03
N LEU A 90 -5.88 -8.91 -9.30
CA LEU A 90 -6.23 -7.63 -8.69
C LEU A 90 -7.66 -7.23 -9.06
N ILE A 91 -8.51 -7.01 -8.06
CA ILE A 91 -9.92 -6.61 -8.21
C ILE A 91 -10.06 -5.10 -8.06
N ALA A 92 -9.49 -4.55 -6.98
CA ALA A 92 -9.62 -3.14 -6.63
C ALA A 92 -8.43 -2.64 -5.82
N VAL A 93 -8.32 -1.32 -5.74
CA VAL A 93 -7.36 -0.63 -4.88
C VAL A 93 -8.12 0.43 -4.07
N GLN A 94 -8.00 0.38 -2.74
CA GLN A 94 -8.56 1.38 -1.84
C GLN A 94 -7.44 2.16 -1.17
N VAL A 95 -7.53 3.50 -1.18
CA VAL A 95 -6.51 4.40 -0.62
C VAL A 95 -7.12 5.22 0.50
N PHE A 96 -6.56 5.11 1.70
CA PHE A 96 -6.99 5.80 2.91
C PHE A 96 -5.98 6.90 3.27
N LYS A 97 -6.35 8.15 3.07
CA LYS A 97 -5.61 9.35 3.52
C LYS A 97 -6.06 9.85 4.89
N SER A 98 -7.15 9.28 5.41
CA SER A 98 -7.71 9.51 6.74
C SER A 98 -8.31 8.20 7.25
N SER A 99 -8.48 8.08 8.55
CA SER A 99 -9.08 6.89 9.17
C SER A 99 -10.50 6.64 8.64
N GLY A 100 -10.86 5.36 8.51
CA GLY A 100 -12.13 4.93 7.94
C GLY A 100 -12.36 3.44 8.12
N THR A 101 -13.19 2.85 7.28
CA THR A 101 -13.47 1.42 7.28
C THR A 101 -13.18 0.86 5.90
N TYR A 102 -12.34 -0.15 5.83
CA TYR A 102 -12.21 -0.98 4.65
C TYR A 102 -13.45 -1.87 4.50
N VAL A 103 -14.08 -1.81 3.33
CA VAL A 103 -15.20 -2.68 2.96
C VAL A 103 -14.78 -3.50 1.75
N PRO A 104 -14.72 -4.83 1.86
CA PRO A 104 -14.29 -5.68 0.76
C PRO A 104 -15.17 -5.55 -0.48
N THR A 105 -14.55 -5.46 -1.64
CA THR A 105 -15.25 -5.62 -2.92
C THR A 105 -15.74 -7.07 -3.07
N PRO A 106 -16.96 -7.31 -3.61
CA PRO A 106 -17.44 -8.67 -3.84
C PRO A 106 -16.44 -9.51 -4.64
N GLY A 107 -16.08 -10.68 -4.12
CA GLY A 107 -15.10 -11.59 -4.71
C GLY A 107 -13.66 -11.42 -4.20
N ALA A 108 -13.38 -10.41 -3.39
CA ALA A 108 -12.07 -10.28 -2.74
C ALA A 108 -11.86 -11.39 -1.71
N ARG A 109 -10.73 -12.06 -1.79
CA ARG A 109 -10.34 -13.16 -0.88
C ARG A 109 -9.09 -12.83 -0.08
N LYS A 110 -8.17 -12.10 -0.67
CA LYS A 110 -6.90 -11.65 -0.06
C LYS A 110 -6.69 -10.18 -0.29
N ILE A 111 -5.99 -9.54 0.65
CA ILE A 111 -5.60 -8.15 0.53
C ILE A 111 -4.11 -7.98 0.80
N TYR A 112 -3.47 -7.18 -0.04
CA TYR A 112 -2.12 -6.69 0.17
C TYR A 112 -2.22 -5.26 0.71
N ILE A 113 -1.62 -5.05 1.87
CA ILE A 113 -1.69 -3.80 2.63
C ILE A 113 -0.32 -3.15 2.62
N ARG A 114 -0.27 -1.88 2.25
CA ARG A 114 0.88 -0.99 2.44
C ARG A 114 0.47 0.14 3.35
N LEU A 115 1.21 0.34 4.43
CA LEU A 115 0.86 1.35 5.42
C LEU A 115 2.08 2.11 5.95
N TRP A 116 1.87 3.39 6.20
CA TRP A 116 2.86 4.32 6.74
C TRP A 116 2.31 4.93 8.01
N GLY A 117 3.08 4.88 9.12
CA GLY A 117 2.77 5.63 10.33
C GLY A 117 2.93 7.13 10.10
N GLY A 118 2.31 7.95 10.92
CA GLY A 118 2.51 9.40 10.89
C GLY A 118 3.93 9.78 11.32
N GLY A 119 4.53 10.82 10.72
CA GLY A 119 5.83 11.33 11.13
C GLY A 119 5.77 12.08 12.46
N GLY A 120 6.86 12.11 13.23
CA GLY A 120 6.99 12.91 14.45
C GLY A 120 7.13 14.41 14.13
N GLY A 121 6.67 15.27 15.03
CA GLY A 121 6.87 16.71 14.94
C GLY A 121 8.26 17.14 15.39
N GLY A 122 8.82 18.20 14.80
CA GLY A 122 10.09 18.81 15.20
C GLY A 122 9.99 19.61 16.50
N GLY A 123 11.11 19.82 17.19
CA GLY A 123 11.17 20.64 18.38
C GLY A 123 11.12 22.15 18.09
N SER A 124 10.65 22.94 19.04
CA SER A 124 10.73 24.40 18.98
C SER A 124 12.08 24.90 19.49
N SER A 125 12.47 26.10 19.12
CA SER A 125 13.68 26.74 19.64
C SER A 125 13.43 28.12 20.22
N VAL A 126 14.29 28.51 21.14
CA VAL A 126 14.31 29.87 21.72
C VAL A 126 15.77 30.36 21.81
N ALA A 127 16.03 31.54 21.28
CA ALA A 127 17.27 32.22 21.54
C ALA A 127 17.11 33.16 22.72
N SER A 128 17.87 32.97 23.80
CA SER A 128 17.84 33.77 25.02
C SER A 128 19.04 34.72 25.17
N SER A 129 19.99 34.68 24.24
CA SER A 129 21.15 35.55 24.25
C SER A 129 21.52 36.10 22.89
N THR A 130 22.23 37.23 22.91
CA THR A 130 22.69 37.94 21.71
C THR A 130 23.91 37.29 21.02
N SER A 131 24.48 36.25 21.62
CA SER A 131 25.79 35.73 21.18
C SER A 131 25.76 34.31 20.58
N ALA A 132 24.62 33.62 20.65
CA ALA A 132 24.52 32.26 20.14
C ALA A 132 23.09 31.94 19.65
N GLY A 133 23.00 31.32 18.51
CA GLY A 133 21.74 30.76 18.03
C GLY A 133 21.30 29.52 18.79
N SER A 134 20.04 29.16 18.67
CA SER A 134 19.46 27.93 19.17
C SER A 134 18.81 27.17 18.03
N GLY A 135 19.11 25.89 17.87
CA GLY A 135 18.52 25.02 16.86
C GLY A 135 17.99 23.74 17.48
N SER A 136 16.76 23.38 17.20
CA SER A 136 16.12 22.16 17.69
C SER A 136 16.22 21.02 16.68
N SER A 137 16.03 19.78 17.13
CA SER A 137 16.05 18.64 16.25
C SER A 137 14.70 18.42 15.55
N GLY A 138 14.73 17.78 14.39
CA GLY A 138 13.53 17.31 13.72
C GLY A 138 12.91 16.10 14.43
N GLY A 139 11.66 15.78 14.11
CA GLY A 139 11.04 14.50 14.44
C GLY A 139 11.45 13.41 13.45
N SER A 140 11.42 12.14 13.86
CA SER A 140 11.72 11.03 12.96
C SER A 140 10.55 10.73 12.04
N GLY A 141 10.79 9.97 10.94
CA GLY A 141 9.73 9.45 10.10
C GLY A 141 8.88 8.40 10.81
N GLY A 142 7.73 8.08 10.23
CA GLY A 142 6.91 6.93 10.60
C GLY A 142 7.42 5.65 9.94
N VAL A 143 7.12 4.49 10.56
CA VAL A 143 7.47 3.17 10.03
C VAL A 143 6.62 2.88 8.80
N TYR A 144 7.21 2.25 7.79
CA TYR A 144 6.52 1.61 6.67
C TYR A 144 6.39 0.11 6.91
N GLY A 145 5.23 -0.46 6.53
CA GLY A 145 5.02 -1.89 6.59
C GLY A 145 4.15 -2.41 5.45
N GLU A 146 4.33 -3.69 5.16
CA GLU A 146 3.55 -4.44 4.19
C GLU A 146 2.98 -5.70 4.83
N ALA A 147 1.75 -6.04 4.50
CA ALA A 147 1.11 -7.26 4.96
C ALA A 147 0.25 -7.87 3.84
N PHE A 148 0.10 -9.18 3.89
CA PHE A 148 -0.77 -9.93 3.00
C PHE A 148 -1.63 -10.86 3.85
N ILE A 149 -2.95 -10.61 3.89
CA ILE A 149 -3.87 -11.31 4.78
C ILE A 149 -5.13 -11.74 4.03
N ASP A 150 -5.84 -12.71 4.60
CA ASP A 150 -7.15 -13.12 4.10
C ASP A 150 -8.23 -12.08 4.44
N VAL A 151 -9.21 -11.94 3.55
CA VAL A 151 -10.37 -11.08 3.77
C VAL A 151 -11.34 -11.77 4.72
N THR A 152 -11.58 -11.17 5.88
CA THR A 152 -12.51 -11.70 6.91
C THR A 152 -13.77 -10.85 7.07
N GLY A 153 -13.91 -9.76 6.30
CA GLY A 153 -15.00 -8.81 6.36
C GLY A 153 -14.50 -7.36 6.45
N ASN A 154 -15.34 -6.47 6.93
CA ASN A 154 -14.98 -5.06 7.12
C ASN A 154 -13.90 -4.92 8.20
N LEU A 155 -12.89 -4.08 7.91
CA LEU A 155 -11.79 -3.83 8.83
C LEU A 155 -11.69 -2.32 9.13
N PRO A 156 -11.56 -1.92 10.41
CA PRO A 156 -11.24 -0.54 10.74
C PRO A 156 -9.83 -0.20 10.21
N VAL A 157 -9.71 0.96 9.59
CA VAL A 157 -8.44 1.50 9.10
C VAL A 157 -8.14 2.77 9.88
N THR A 158 -7.01 2.78 10.57
CA THR A 158 -6.47 3.97 11.22
C THR A 158 -5.32 4.51 10.38
N VAL A 159 -5.38 5.79 10.05
CA VAL A 159 -4.27 6.53 9.44
C VAL A 159 -3.67 7.41 10.52
N GLY A 160 -2.41 7.18 10.85
CA GLY A 160 -1.71 7.90 11.89
C GLY A 160 -1.55 9.38 11.55
N ALA A 161 -1.99 10.26 12.43
CA ALA A 161 -1.79 11.68 12.25
C ALA A 161 -0.29 12.04 12.45
N GLY A 162 0.20 13.00 11.70
CA GLY A 162 1.52 13.57 11.94
C GLY A 162 1.58 14.31 13.30
N GLY A 163 2.66 14.12 14.02
CA GLY A 163 2.89 14.79 15.30
C GLY A 163 2.96 16.30 15.16
N ALA A 164 2.35 17.04 16.07
CA ALA A 164 2.45 18.49 16.10
C ALA A 164 3.89 18.94 16.36
N GLY A 165 4.31 20.04 15.73
CA GLY A 165 5.57 20.68 16.04
C GLY A 165 5.55 21.30 17.44
N GLY A 166 6.70 21.33 18.12
CA GLY A 166 6.87 21.96 19.42
C GLY A 166 6.61 23.47 19.37
N THR A 167 6.09 24.01 20.45
CA THR A 167 5.84 25.45 20.65
C THR A 167 6.46 25.90 21.96
N SER A 168 6.77 27.19 22.11
CA SER A 168 7.20 27.79 23.39
C SER A 168 8.31 27.01 24.10
N ASN A 169 9.38 26.67 23.40
CA ASN A 169 10.51 25.85 23.88
C ASN A 169 10.12 24.42 24.27
N GLY A 170 9.04 23.91 23.71
CA GLY A 170 8.55 22.53 23.89
C GLY A 170 9.09 21.55 22.86
N TYR A 171 9.03 20.29 23.20
CA TYR A 171 9.28 19.18 22.27
C TYR A 171 8.14 19.07 21.26
N GLY A 172 8.42 18.48 20.10
CA GLY A 172 7.38 18.04 19.19
C GLY A 172 6.52 16.92 19.82
N GLN A 173 5.56 16.44 19.07
CA GLN A 173 4.73 15.30 19.46
C GLN A 173 5.08 14.08 18.59
N ASN A 174 4.90 12.88 19.13
CA ASN A 174 5.01 11.66 18.31
C ASN A 174 3.94 11.64 17.22
N GLY A 175 4.28 11.05 16.09
CA GLY A 175 3.31 10.67 15.07
C GLY A 175 2.40 9.54 15.56
N GLY A 176 1.21 9.45 14.99
CA GLY A 176 0.24 8.41 15.28
C GLY A 176 0.57 7.08 14.59
N GLU A 177 0.11 5.98 15.19
CA GLU A 177 0.14 4.64 14.58
C GLU A 177 -0.83 4.56 13.41
N SER A 178 -0.44 3.86 12.32
CA SER A 178 -1.38 3.41 11.28
C SER A 178 -1.66 1.93 11.44
N SER A 179 -2.93 1.52 11.20
CA SER A 179 -3.33 0.12 11.36
C SER A 179 -4.46 -0.29 10.42
N VAL A 180 -4.54 -1.60 10.14
CA VAL A 180 -5.67 -2.25 9.46
C VAL A 180 -6.14 -3.41 10.33
N GLY A 181 -7.39 -3.34 10.77
CA GLY A 181 -7.91 -4.25 11.79
C GLY A 181 -7.15 -4.12 13.11
N SER A 182 -7.12 -5.22 13.87
CA SER A 182 -6.37 -5.31 15.13
C SER A 182 -4.98 -5.91 14.99
N THR A 183 -4.67 -6.50 13.84
CA THR A 183 -3.50 -7.35 13.65
C THR A 183 -2.35 -6.69 12.89
N VAL A 184 -2.63 -5.80 11.95
CA VAL A 184 -1.60 -5.13 11.13
C VAL A 184 -1.43 -3.70 11.57
N ARG A 185 -0.23 -3.32 12.02
CA ARG A 185 0.06 -1.97 12.50
C ARG A 185 1.52 -1.58 12.36
N VAL A 186 1.76 -0.28 12.22
CA VAL A 186 3.10 0.34 12.23
C VAL A 186 3.08 1.59 13.07
N SER A 187 4.14 1.81 13.85
CA SER A 187 4.24 2.99 14.70
C SER A 187 4.48 4.28 13.93
N GLY A 188 4.04 5.38 14.48
CA GLY A 188 4.47 6.71 14.04
C GLY A 188 5.90 7.03 14.46
N GLY A 189 6.42 8.14 13.93
CA GLY A 189 7.74 8.67 14.24
C GLY A 189 7.83 9.30 15.62
N ASN A 190 9.03 9.36 16.17
CA ASN A 190 9.33 9.98 17.45
C ASN A 190 9.47 11.51 17.30
N TYR A 191 9.15 12.22 18.35
CA TYR A 191 9.23 13.68 18.42
C TYR A 191 10.67 14.21 18.37
N GLY A 192 10.86 15.40 17.83
CA GLY A 192 12.06 16.21 17.93
C GLY A 192 12.15 16.96 19.25
N LYS A 193 13.36 17.12 19.76
CA LYS A 193 13.67 17.82 21.01
C LYS A 193 13.86 19.32 20.79
N SER A 194 13.41 20.11 21.74
CA SER A 194 13.74 21.54 21.79
C SER A 194 15.19 21.77 22.18
N ALA A 195 15.76 22.90 21.79
CA ALA A 195 17.07 23.35 22.21
C ALA A 195 17.00 24.76 22.80
N THR A 196 17.84 24.98 23.79
CA THR A 196 18.10 26.30 24.38
C THR A 196 19.43 26.85 23.89
N THR A 197 19.66 28.13 24.05
CA THR A 197 20.87 28.83 23.61
C THR A 197 22.15 28.08 23.96
N GLY A 198 22.96 27.83 22.95
CA GLY A 198 24.29 27.20 23.13
C GLY A 198 24.27 25.69 23.33
N ASN A 199 23.10 25.06 23.52
CA ASN A 199 22.97 23.60 23.69
C ASN A 199 22.36 22.95 22.44
N PRO A 200 23.04 21.97 21.83
CA PRO A 200 22.47 21.20 20.72
C PRO A 200 21.32 20.33 21.21
N ALA A 201 20.36 20.03 20.31
CA ALA A 201 19.36 18.99 20.54
C ALA A 201 19.74 17.74 19.74
N ASP A 202 19.77 16.59 20.42
CA ASP A 202 19.96 15.30 19.76
C ASP A 202 18.82 15.03 18.79
N GLY A 203 19.12 14.39 17.67
CA GLY A 203 18.12 13.91 16.74
C GLY A 203 17.15 12.91 17.38
N ALA A 204 15.92 12.86 16.91
CA ALA A 204 14.98 11.83 17.31
C ALA A 204 15.40 10.46 16.76
N ASN A 205 15.34 9.43 17.60
CA ASN A 205 15.57 8.06 17.14
C ASN A 205 14.51 7.65 16.12
N GLY A 206 14.89 6.81 15.14
CA GLY A 206 13.94 6.20 14.25
C GLY A 206 12.93 5.32 14.99
N ALA A 207 11.69 5.29 14.51
CA ALA A 207 10.68 4.35 15.00
C ALA A 207 10.88 2.98 14.34
N THR A 208 10.62 1.90 15.07
CA THR A 208 10.90 0.53 14.61
C THR A 208 9.76 -0.46 14.84
N THR A 209 8.70 -0.06 15.54
CA THR A 209 7.65 -0.99 15.95
C THR A 209 6.65 -1.27 14.84
N SER A 210 6.43 -2.55 14.57
CA SER A 210 5.39 -3.06 13.67
C SER A 210 4.83 -4.37 14.20
N THR A 211 3.61 -4.71 13.79
CA THR A 211 2.96 -5.98 14.13
C THR A 211 2.19 -6.48 12.91
N GLY A 212 2.22 -7.80 12.67
CA GLY A 212 1.46 -8.43 11.59
C GLY A 212 1.95 -8.10 10.18
N CYS A 213 3.08 -7.43 10.03
CA CYS A 213 3.69 -7.14 8.75
C CYS A 213 4.59 -8.30 8.29
N LEU A 214 4.56 -8.58 6.99
CA LEU A 214 5.51 -9.50 6.33
C LEU A 214 6.89 -8.87 6.23
N TRP A 215 6.92 -7.57 5.98
CA TRP A 215 8.13 -6.79 5.82
C TRP A 215 7.91 -5.36 6.32
N THR A 216 8.97 -4.78 6.88
CA THR A 216 8.93 -3.42 7.42
C THR A 216 10.22 -2.67 7.11
N VAL A 217 10.08 -1.37 6.91
CA VAL A 217 11.20 -0.43 6.87
C VAL A 217 11.11 0.46 8.10
N PRO A 218 12.07 0.32 9.04
CA PRO A 218 12.19 1.26 10.13
C PRO A 218 12.34 2.69 9.60
N SER A 219 11.84 3.66 10.33
CA SER A 219 12.02 5.05 9.94
C SER A 219 13.45 5.52 10.18
N SER A 220 13.90 6.47 9.34
CA SER A 220 15.17 7.13 9.58
C SER A 220 15.10 8.05 10.80
N PRO A 221 16.16 8.10 11.63
CA PRO A 221 16.27 9.11 12.67
C PRO A 221 16.33 10.51 12.05
N SER A 222 16.01 11.53 12.84
CA SER A 222 16.21 12.92 12.44
C SER A 222 17.65 13.36 12.71
N ALA A 223 18.08 14.43 12.04
CA ALA A 223 19.37 15.03 12.35
C ALA A 223 19.33 15.82 13.65
N ALA A 224 20.46 15.80 14.38
CA ALA A 224 20.73 16.70 15.49
C ALA A 224 20.93 18.13 14.99
N SER A 225 20.76 19.12 15.85
CA SER A 225 21.11 20.51 15.60
C SER A 225 22.48 20.84 16.18
N TYR A 226 23.16 21.79 15.58
CA TYR A 226 24.44 22.32 16.10
C TYR A 226 24.40 23.84 16.11
N PRO A 227 24.45 24.49 17.29
CA PRO A 227 24.64 25.92 17.37
C PRO A 227 26.08 26.25 16.95
N ILE A 228 26.27 27.28 16.12
CA ILE A 228 27.59 27.77 15.75
C ILE A 228 27.84 28.98 16.65
N GLY A 229 28.78 28.85 17.60
CA GLY A 229 29.17 29.92 18.49
C GLY A 229 29.77 31.12 17.70
N GLY A 230 29.33 32.32 18.05
CA GLY A 230 29.86 33.58 17.48
C GLY A 230 29.29 33.94 16.10
N LEU A 231 28.44 33.16 15.49
CA LEU A 231 27.78 33.45 14.23
C LEU A 231 26.26 33.55 14.38
N SER A 232 25.66 34.39 13.57
CA SER A 232 24.20 34.56 13.49
C SER A 232 23.50 33.37 12.78
N SER A 233 24.16 32.22 12.70
CA SER A 233 23.69 31.03 12.01
C SER A 233 23.74 29.81 12.93
N ALA A 234 22.75 28.94 12.85
CA ALA A 234 22.75 27.65 13.48
C ALA A 234 22.33 26.60 12.43
N PHE A 235 22.88 25.40 12.51
CA PHE A 235 22.35 24.27 11.75
C PHE A 235 21.19 23.66 12.52
N PHE A 236 20.07 23.50 11.87
CA PHE A 236 18.83 22.97 12.42
C PHE A 236 18.64 21.52 12.04
N GLY A 237 18.03 20.74 12.93
CA GLY A 237 17.77 19.35 12.68
C GLY A 237 16.77 19.17 11.52
N THR A 238 17.15 18.45 10.49
CA THR A 238 16.21 17.99 9.47
C THR A 238 15.25 17.00 10.07
N GLY A 239 14.01 16.96 9.61
CA GLY A 239 13.10 15.87 9.90
C GLY A 239 13.65 14.54 9.39
N GLY A 240 13.36 13.47 10.09
CA GLY A 240 13.67 12.10 9.63
C GLY A 240 12.91 11.76 8.37
N SER A 241 13.54 11.01 7.49
CA SER A 241 12.91 10.51 6.26
C SER A 241 11.84 9.47 6.61
N GLY A 242 10.63 9.62 6.07
CA GLY A 242 9.75 8.50 5.81
C GLY A 242 10.28 7.71 4.60
N SER A 243 9.64 6.62 4.23
CA SER A 243 10.05 5.76 3.09
C SER A 243 10.08 6.50 1.74
N PHE A 244 9.47 7.69 1.65
CA PHE A 244 9.40 8.50 0.42
C PHE A 244 10.10 9.87 0.51
N GLY A 245 10.76 10.18 1.60
CA GLY A 245 11.48 11.44 1.71
C GLY A 245 11.48 12.06 3.11
N SER A 246 12.25 13.12 3.25
CA SER A 246 12.43 13.89 4.48
C SER A 246 11.82 15.28 4.37
N SER A 247 11.59 15.93 5.52
CA SER A 247 11.35 17.37 5.54
C SER A 247 12.62 18.14 5.20
N LEU A 248 12.43 19.36 4.71
CA LEU A 248 13.54 20.28 4.48
C LEU A 248 14.11 20.78 5.81
N SER A 249 15.37 21.18 5.77
CA SER A 249 16.06 21.84 6.89
C SER A 249 15.88 23.35 6.81
N ALA A 250 15.54 24.00 7.92
CA ALA A 250 15.68 25.46 7.98
C ALA A 250 17.17 25.84 8.03
N ILE A 251 17.57 26.83 7.24
CA ILE A 251 18.98 27.30 7.16
C ILE A 251 19.19 28.66 7.84
N SER A 252 18.15 29.26 8.40
CA SER A 252 18.22 30.55 9.11
C SER A 252 17.16 30.60 10.19
N VAL A 253 17.04 31.70 10.90
CA VAL A 253 15.93 31.92 11.87
C VAL A 253 14.60 31.66 11.19
N ALA A 254 13.98 30.53 11.49
CA ALA A 254 12.73 30.11 10.86
C ALA A 254 11.98 29.05 11.70
N VAL A 255 10.68 28.97 11.47
CA VAL A 255 9.87 27.82 11.89
C VAL A 255 10.35 26.55 11.20
N GLY A 256 10.21 25.42 11.87
CA GLY A 256 10.51 24.11 11.26
C GLY A 256 9.59 23.82 10.09
N PHE A 257 10.11 23.23 9.04
CA PHE A 257 9.29 22.80 7.89
C PHE A 257 8.46 21.56 8.25
N SER A 258 7.22 21.51 7.75
CA SER A 258 6.40 20.31 7.91
C SER A 258 6.91 19.15 7.05
N GLY A 259 6.63 17.91 7.46
CA GLY A 259 6.86 16.71 6.66
C GLY A 259 6.10 16.78 5.34
N LEU A 260 6.74 16.39 4.22
CA LEU A 260 6.19 16.57 2.87
C LEU A 260 5.51 15.31 2.30
N PHE A 261 5.91 14.13 2.75
CA PHE A 261 5.44 12.83 2.23
C PHE A 261 4.80 12.02 3.35
N PRO A 262 3.95 11.03 3.05
CA PRO A 262 3.37 10.17 4.07
C PRO A 262 4.44 9.64 5.04
N GLY A 263 4.21 9.86 6.33
CA GLY A 263 5.13 9.46 7.38
C GLY A 263 6.41 10.32 7.50
N GLY A 264 6.59 11.38 6.74
CA GLY A 264 7.76 12.25 6.86
C GLY A 264 7.79 13.03 8.18
N GLY A 265 8.95 13.08 8.86
CA GLY A 265 9.11 13.85 10.11
C GLY A 265 9.13 15.36 9.87
N GLY A 266 8.67 16.15 10.84
CA GLY A 266 8.76 17.60 10.82
C GLY A 266 10.16 18.10 11.16
N GLY A 267 10.61 19.18 10.51
CA GLY A 267 11.89 19.81 10.78
C GLY A 267 11.94 20.53 12.12
N GLY A 268 13.14 20.61 12.72
CA GLY A 268 13.39 21.43 13.89
C GLY A 268 13.38 22.93 13.57
N ALA A 269 13.03 23.74 14.55
CA ALA A 269 13.05 25.20 14.44
C ALA A 269 14.44 25.78 14.73
N GLY A 270 14.69 26.98 14.21
CA GLY A 270 15.87 27.75 14.52
C GLY A 270 15.54 29.15 14.98
N SER A 271 16.24 29.60 16.03
CA SER A 271 16.08 30.94 16.58
C SER A 271 17.44 31.60 16.81
N TYR A 272 17.54 32.84 16.34
CA TYR A 272 18.63 33.74 16.66
C TYR A 272 18.07 35.15 16.81
N THR A 273 18.42 35.87 17.84
CA THR A 273 18.04 37.28 17.94
C THR A 273 19.13 38.10 18.63
N SER A 274 19.38 39.30 18.13
CA SER A 274 20.24 40.30 18.79
C SER A 274 19.60 40.92 20.04
N THR A 275 18.33 40.69 20.31
CA THR A 275 17.57 41.31 21.39
C THR A 275 16.88 40.35 22.36
N GLY A 276 17.10 39.05 22.24
CA GLY A 276 16.54 37.99 23.13
C GLY A 276 15.03 37.70 22.91
N GLY A 277 14.65 36.45 23.15
CA GLY A 277 13.24 36.08 23.41
C GLY A 277 12.36 35.74 22.22
N SER A 278 12.88 35.44 21.01
CA SER A 278 12.03 34.97 19.91
C SER A 278 11.90 33.45 19.89
N TYR A 279 10.67 32.97 20.07
CA TYR A 279 10.33 31.55 19.88
C TYR A 279 10.08 31.24 18.40
N GLN A 280 10.59 30.10 17.96
CA GLN A 280 10.25 29.54 16.65
C GLN A 280 9.67 28.14 16.83
N ASN A 281 8.54 27.87 16.19
CA ASN A 281 7.85 26.58 16.31
C ASN A 281 8.49 25.52 15.44
N GLY A 282 8.52 24.29 15.91
CA GLY A 282 8.89 23.12 15.14
C GLY A 282 7.87 22.82 14.03
N GLY A 283 8.29 22.11 12.99
CA GLY A 283 7.42 21.66 11.92
C GLY A 283 6.53 20.50 12.34
N LYS A 284 5.31 20.43 11.81
CA LYS A 284 4.43 19.26 11.95
C LYS A 284 4.99 18.08 11.16
N GLY A 285 4.92 16.84 11.68
CA GLY A 285 5.11 15.63 10.89
C GLY A 285 3.99 15.45 9.87
N ALA A 286 4.25 14.73 8.80
CA ALA A 286 3.24 14.37 7.80
C ALA A 286 2.33 13.25 8.34
N ASP A 287 1.08 13.25 7.91
CA ASP A 287 0.15 12.18 8.21
C ASP A 287 0.60 10.88 7.51
N GLY A 288 0.17 9.73 8.02
CA GLY A 288 0.40 8.42 7.41
C GLY A 288 -0.44 8.20 6.15
N LEU A 289 -0.37 6.98 5.65
CA LEU A 289 -1.15 6.53 4.48
C LEU A 289 -1.41 5.03 4.62
N VAL A 290 -2.56 4.57 4.15
CA VAL A 290 -2.84 3.14 3.99
C VAL A 290 -3.37 2.88 2.58
N ILE A 291 -2.79 1.89 1.90
CA ILE A 291 -3.22 1.41 0.58
C ILE A 291 -3.53 -0.08 0.72
N ILE A 292 -4.70 -0.47 0.24
CA ILE A 292 -5.18 -1.86 0.24
C ILE A 292 -5.46 -2.26 -1.20
N GLU A 293 -4.76 -3.29 -1.68
CA GLU A 293 -4.98 -3.93 -2.96
C GLU A 293 -5.74 -5.24 -2.73
N GLU A 294 -6.85 -5.43 -3.43
CA GLU A 294 -7.74 -6.57 -3.28
C GLU A 294 -7.53 -7.60 -4.37
N TYR A 295 -7.45 -8.86 -3.99
CA TYR A 295 -7.23 -9.99 -4.89
C TYR A 295 -8.35 -11.03 -4.76
N ALA A 296 -8.73 -11.64 -5.95
CA ALA A 296 -9.69 -12.74 -6.04
C ALA A 296 -9.13 -14.05 -5.49
#